data_b68fdd95322280509d99a9c706cf526e
#
_entry.id   b68fdd95322280509d99a9c706cf526e
#
_cell.length_a   1.000
_cell.length_b   1.000
_cell.length_c   1.000
_cell.angle_alpha   90.00
_cell.angle_beta   90.00
_cell.angle_gamma   90.00
#
_symmetry.space_group_name_H-M   'P 1'
#
loop_
_entity.id
_entity.type
_entity.pdbx_description
1 polymer ?
#
loop_
_entity_poly.entity_id
_entity_poly.type
_entity_poly.pdbx_seq_one_letter_code
_entity_poly.pdbx_strand_id
1 'polypeptide(L)'
;VTSAKIADDAVTSAKIADDALISALIADDAVVAAAIADNAVDIARLNVSDGSANQVLTTNGSATLSFQTGKLVGKETIYVPAAAMYPNTTAGCADIEQVELSNGPELKCLDFDPSSDENAQFTVAFPKSWNEGTVTFQAFFTVTGTNTGTVAWGLSGGSMADNASINTAFGTN
;
A
#
# COMPACT_ATOMS: atom_id res chain seq x y z
N VAL A 1 -8.12 -35.80 45.63
CA VAL A 1 -9.30 -35.00 45.99
C VAL A 1 -10.27 -35.10 44.83
N THR A 2 -11.47 -35.59 45.06
CA THR A 2 -12.54 -35.61 44.04
C THR A 2 -13.36 -34.31 44.11
N SER A 3 -14.01 -33.91 43.03
CA SER A 3 -14.85 -32.71 42.97
C SER A 3 -15.97 -32.70 44.07
N ALA A 4 -16.43 -33.87 44.48
CA ALA A 4 -17.42 -34.02 45.55
C ALA A 4 -16.87 -33.64 46.96
N LYS A 5 -15.57 -33.37 47.13
CA LYS A 5 -14.97 -32.98 48.37
C LYS A 5 -14.64 -31.48 48.48
N ILE A 6 -14.93 -30.75 47.44
CA ILE A 6 -14.85 -29.29 47.41
C ILE A 6 -16.24 -28.77 47.29
N ALA A 7 -16.74 -28.12 48.31
CA ALA A 7 -18.07 -27.48 48.24
C ALA A 7 -18.07 -26.36 47.18
N ASP A 8 -19.23 -26.08 46.62
CA ASP A 8 -19.39 -24.97 45.68
C ASP A 8 -18.90 -23.67 46.36
N ASP A 9 -18.19 -22.82 45.63
CA ASP A 9 -17.61 -21.56 46.07
C ASP A 9 -16.56 -21.68 47.22
N ALA A 10 -16.12 -22.92 47.52
CA ALA A 10 -15.13 -23.12 48.56
C ALA A 10 -13.72 -22.57 48.19
N VAL A 11 -13.44 -22.45 46.91
CA VAL A 11 -12.19 -21.86 46.38
C VAL A 11 -12.50 -20.48 45.83
N THR A 12 -12.16 -19.46 46.58
CA THR A 12 -12.30 -18.04 46.18
C THR A 12 -10.97 -17.50 45.66
N SER A 13 -10.99 -16.36 44.99
CA SER A 13 -9.78 -15.68 44.53
C SER A 13 -8.79 -15.39 45.65
N ALA A 14 -9.27 -15.08 46.88
CA ALA A 14 -8.44 -14.84 48.04
C ALA A 14 -7.71 -16.10 48.57
N LYS A 15 -8.11 -17.29 48.08
CA LYS A 15 -7.48 -18.58 48.47
C LYS A 15 -6.50 -19.09 47.44
N ILE A 16 -6.41 -18.43 46.30
CA ILE A 16 -5.42 -18.69 45.25
C ILE A 16 -4.37 -17.58 45.35
N ALA A 17 -3.17 -17.94 45.76
CA ALA A 17 -2.08 -16.97 45.80
C ALA A 17 -1.77 -16.44 44.39
N ASP A 18 -1.24 -15.24 44.32
CA ASP A 18 -0.73 -14.68 43.07
C ASP A 18 0.31 -15.65 42.46
N ASP A 19 0.31 -15.81 41.16
CA ASP A 19 1.17 -16.72 40.41
C ASP A 19 1.04 -18.23 40.77
N ALA A 20 0.02 -18.61 41.53
CA ALA A 20 -0.21 -20.02 41.85
C ALA A 20 -0.67 -20.87 40.68
N LEU A 21 -1.28 -20.26 39.66
CA LEU A 21 -1.69 -20.92 38.45
C LEU A 21 -0.65 -20.68 37.35
N ILE A 22 0.24 -21.64 37.17
CA ILE A 22 1.25 -21.64 36.13
C ILE A 22 0.76 -22.49 34.93
N SER A 23 1.34 -22.30 33.75
CA SER A 23 0.97 -22.99 32.53
C SER A 23 1.00 -24.54 32.66
N ALA A 24 1.91 -25.07 33.43
CA ALA A 24 2.02 -26.51 33.71
C ALA A 24 0.82 -27.10 34.49
N LEU A 25 0.01 -26.27 35.13
CA LEU A 25 -1.19 -26.68 35.87
C LEU A 25 -2.49 -26.53 35.06
N ILE A 26 -2.42 -25.91 33.89
CA ILE A 26 -3.53 -25.74 32.98
C ILE A 26 -3.31 -26.74 31.84
N ALA A 27 -4.18 -27.75 31.76
CA ALA A 27 -4.11 -28.71 30.67
C ALA A 27 -4.30 -28.02 29.31
N ASP A 28 -3.75 -28.63 28.26
CA ASP A 28 -4.01 -28.19 26.90
C ASP A 28 -5.53 -28.13 26.64
N ASP A 29 -5.97 -27.08 25.95
CA ASP A 29 -7.39 -26.81 25.63
C ASP A 29 -8.33 -26.66 26.83
N ALA A 30 -7.81 -26.53 28.06
CA ALA A 30 -8.63 -26.33 29.25
C ALA A 30 -9.32 -24.94 29.30
N VAL A 31 -8.75 -23.96 28.62
CA VAL A 31 -9.37 -22.63 28.50
C VAL A 31 -10.09 -22.52 27.17
N VAL A 32 -11.38 -22.76 27.21
CA VAL A 32 -12.26 -22.65 26.04
C VAL A 32 -12.89 -21.26 25.93
N ALA A 33 -13.46 -20.93 24.77
CA ALA A 33 -14.08 -19.62 24.54
C ALA A 33 -15.12 -19.24 25.60
N ALA A 34 -15.91 -20.20 26.09
CA ALA A 34 -16.90 -19.97 27.14
C ALA A 34 -16.29 -19.63 28.51
N ALA A 35 -14.99 -19.91 28.72
CA ALA A 35 -14.28 -19.58 29.95
C ALA A 35 -13.66 -18.17 29.92
N ILE A 36 -13.68 -17.52 28.76
CA ILE A 36 -13.18 -16.17 28.56
C ILE A 36 -14.38 -15.25 28.43
N ALA A 37 -14.60 -14.37 29.39
CA ALA A 37 -15.67 -13.39 29.31
C ALA A 37 -15.46 -12.43 28.13
N ASP A 38 -16.54 -11.90 27.59
CA ASP A 38 -16.49 -10.88 26.54
C ASP A 38 -15.62 -9.69 27.02
N ASN A 39 -14.74 -9.22 26.15
CA ASN A 39 -13.78 -8.15 26.42
C ASN A 39 -12.72 -8.46 27.53
N ALA A 40 -12.59 -9.72 27.96
CA ALA A 40 -11.58 -10.09 28.95
C ALA A 40 -10.14 -10.09 28.41
N VAL A 41 -10.00 -10.19 27.08
CA VAL A 41 -8.69 -10.12 26.40
C VAL A 41 -8.63 -8.82 25.60
N ASP A 42 -7.85 -7.89 26.06
CA ASP A 42 -7.54 -6.63 25.38
C ASP A 42 -6.13 -6.65 24.77
N ILE A 43 -5.75 -5.57 24.08
CA ILE A 43 -4.43 -5.45 23.43
C ILE A 43 -3.28 -5.63 24.43
N ALA A 44 -3.44 -5.15 25.66
CA ALA A 44 -2.40 -5.26 26.69
C ALA A 44 -2.13 -6.71 27.12
N ARG A 45 -3.06 -7.63 26.87
CA ARG A 45 -2.94 -9.07 27.17
C ARG A 45 -2.53 -9.90 25.96
N LEU A 46 -2.65 -9.33 24.77
CA LEU A 46 -2.00 -9.88 23.58
C LEU A 46 -0.51 -9.53 23.65
N ASN A 47 0.37 -10.46 23.39
CA ASN A 47 1.81 -10.17 23.36
C ASN A 47 2.20 -9.36 22.09
N VAL A 48 1.64 -8.17 22.01
CA VAL A 48 1.85 -7.20 20.91
C VAL A 48 2.02 -5.82 21.52
N SER A 49 2.78 -4.96 20.86
CA SER A 49 2.84 -3.54 21.24
C SER A 49 1.54 -2.83 20.85
N ASP A 50 1.23 -1.75 21.55
CA ASP A 50 0.13 -0.88 21.13
C ASP A 50 0.40 -0.33 19.75
N GLY A 51 -0.59 -0.43 18.87
CA GLY A 51 -0.53 0.16 17.54
C GLY A 51 -0.79 1.66 17.57
N SER A 52 -0.71 2.28 16.41
CA SER A 52 -1.12 3.66 16.18
C SER A 52 -2.48 3.70 15.46
N ALA A 53 -3.11 4.87 15.42
CA ALA A 53 -4.37 5.03 14.69
C ALA A 53 -4.21 4.55 13.23
N ASN A 54 -5.25 3.88 12.70
CA ASN A 54 -5.31 3.32 11.36
C ASN A 54 -4.35 2.14 11.09
N GLN A 55 -3.79 1.53 12.12
CA GLN A 55 -3.08 0.27 11.97
C GLN A 55 -4.03 -0.92 12.15
N VAL A 56 -3.73 -2.00 11.48
CA VAL A 56 -4.41 -3.30 11.61
C VAL A 56 -3.48 -4.32 12.23
N LEU A 57 -4.03 -5.16 13.09
CA LEU A 57 -3.30 -6.29 13.65
C LEU A 57 -3.15 -7.37 12.58
N THR A 58 -1.92 -7.70 12.25
CA THR A 58 -1.58 -8.68 11.21
C THR A 58 -0.72 -9.80 11.76
N THR A 59 -0.72 -10.93 11.08
CA THR A 59 0.23 -12.04 11.33
C THR A 59 1.26 -12.10 10.22
N ASN A 60 2.50 -12.44 10.55
CA ASN A 60 3.56 -12.69 9.57
C ASN A 60 3.56 -14.13 9.03
N GLY A 61 2.57 -14.94 9.36
CA GLY A 61 2.52 -16.37 9.02
C GLY A 61 3.44 -17.28 9.85
N SER A 62 4.13 -16.72 10.85
CA SER A 62 5.06 -17.43 11.75
C SER A 62 4.72 -17.18 13.22
N ALA A 63 3.43 -17.20 13.55
CA ALA A 63 2.87 -17.00 14.88
C ALA A 63 3.22 -15.67 15.58
N THR A 64 3.69 -14.66 14.83
CA THR A 64 3.93 -13.32 15.38
C THR A 64 2.83 -12.36 14.93
N LEU A 65 2.24 -11.68 15.89
CA LEU A 65 1.28 -10.61 15.67
C LEU A 65 1.99 -9.26 15.73
N SER A 66 1.65 -8.35 14.83
CA SER A 66 2.15 -6.99 14.82
C SER A 66 1.13 -6.03 14.23
N PHE A 67 1.20 -4.77 14.66
CA PHE A 67 0.40 -3.72 14.03
C PHE A 67 1.11 -3.23 12.77
N GLN A 68 0.37 -3.21 11.67
CA GLN A 68 0.82 -2.67 10.40
C GLN A 68 -0.09 -1.51 10.00
N THR A 69 0.48 -0.49 9.39
CA THR A 69 -0.35 0.51 8.73
C THR A 69 -1.28 -0.22 7.78
N GLY A 70 -2.58 -0.01 7.96
CA GLY A 70 -3.66 -0.68 7.19
C GLY A 70 -3.63 -0.30 5.73
N LYS A 71 -2.50 -0.55 5.12
CA LYS A 71 -2.23 -0.37 3.72
C LYS A 71 -2.24 -1.74 3.07
N LEU A 72 -2.84 -1.85 1.93
CA LEU A 72 -2.40 -2.80 0.92
C LEU A 72 -0.88 -2.62 0.81
N VAL A 73 -0.12 -3.56 1.39
CA VAL A 73 1.34 -3.50 1.44
C VAL A 73 1.85 -3.58 0.01
N GLY A 74 2.37 -2.50 -0.51
CA GLY A 74 2.89 -2.46 -1.87
C GLY A 74 2.92 -1.02 -2.41
N LYS A 75 3.64 -0.86 -3.49
CA LYS A 75 3.58 0.37 -4.29
C LYS A 75 2.30 0.31 -5.12
N GLU A 76 1.47 1.32 -5.04
CA GLU A 76 0.36 1.50 -5.97
C GLU A 76 0.91 2.04 -7.29
N THR A 77 0.40 1.50 -8.39
CA THR A 77 0.80 1.94 -9.72
C THR A 77 -0.37 2.64 -10.38
N ILE A 78 -0.14 3.84 -10.85
CA ILE A 78 -1.06 4.54 -11.74
C ILE A 78 -0.51 4.35 -13.15
N TYR A 79 -1.27 3.65 -13.99
CA TYR A 79 -0.90 3.47 -15.39
C TYR A 79 -1.54 4.58 -16.22
N VAL A 80 -0.72 5.32 -16.95
CA VAL A 80 -1.16 6.38 -17.85
C VAL A 80 -0.81 5.94 -19.28
N PRO A 81 -1.78 5.50 -20.08
CA PRO A 81 -1.52 5.14 -21.47
C PRO A 81 -1.27 6.38 -22.33
N ALA A 82 -0.57 6.25 -23.45
CA ALA A 82 -0.35 7.34 -24.39
C ALA A 82 -1.66 8.02 -24.82
N ALA A 83 -2.74 7.26 -24.92
CA ALA A 83 -4.07 7.80 -25.25
C ALA A 83 -4.66 8.76 -24.21
N ALA A 84 -4.12 8.79 -23.00
CA ALA A 84 -4.50 9.72 -21.92
C ALA A 84 -3.54 10.92 -21.82
N MET A 85 -2.56 10.99 -22.70
CA MET A 85 -1.59 12.07 -22.78
C MET A 85 -1.87 12.96 -24.00
N TYR A 86 -1.32 14.15 -24.00
CA TYR A 86 -1.41 15.08 -25.12
C TYR A 86 -0.12 15.89 -25.24
N PRO A 87 0.30 16.25 -26.48
CA PRO A 87 1.47 17.08 -26.70
C PRO A 87 1.33 18.47 -26.10
N ASN A 88 2.42 19.05 -25.67
CA ASN A 88 2.44 20.48 -25.32
C ASN A 88 2.25 21.33 -26.58
N THR A 89 1.68 22.54 -26.42
CA THR A 89 1.60 23.49 -27.53
C THR A 89 2.97 23.97 -27.99
N THR A 90 3.91 24.10 -27.08
CA THR A 90 5.31 24.47 -27.36
C THR A 90 6.22 23.29 -27.01
N ALA A 91 7.08 22.90 -27.93
CA ALA A 91 7.96 21.74 -27.79
C ALA A 91 7.18 20.46 -27.40
N GLY A 92 6.01 20.27 -27.98
CA GLY A 92 5.24 19.03 -27.83
C GLY A 92 5.74 17.97 -28.79
N CYS A 93 5.60 16.71 -28.40
CA CYS A 93 5.78 15.57 -29.30
C CYS A 93 4.69 15.56 -30.40
N ALA A 94 4.76 14.62 -31.33
CA ALA A 94 3.70 14.46 -32.35
C ALA A 94 2.35 14.06 -31.71
N ASP A 95 1.27 14.33 -32.40
CA ASP A 95 -0.07 13.91 -32.01
C ASP A 95 -0.16 12.39 -31.89
N ILE A 96 -1.17 11.94 -31.13
CA ILE A 96 -1.35 10.51 -30.89
C ILE A 96 -1.59 9.76 -32.21
N GLU A 97 -0.80 8.73 -32.41
CA GLU A 97 -0.90 7.84 -33.57
C GLU A 97 -1.37 6.44 -33.15
N GLN A 98 -2.01 5.75 -34.08
CA GLN A 98 -2.38 4.36 -33.92
C GLN A 98 -1.51 3.50 -34.83
N VAL A 99 -0.76 2.60 -34.22
CA VAL A 99 0.17 1.71 -34.92
C VAL A 99 -0.35 0.28 -34.86
N GLU A 100 -0.59 -0.33 -36.01
CA GLU A 100 -0.91 -1.75 -36.09
C GLU A 100 0.39 -2.55 -36.17
N LEU A 101 0.55 -3.49 -35.23
CA LEU A 101 1.66 -4.44 -35.27
C LEU A 101 1.35 -5.59 -36.24
N SER A 102 2.39 -6.19 -36.79
CA SER A 102 2.29 -7.22 -37.84
C SER A 102 1.44 -8.45 -37.45
N ASN A 103 1.18 -8.68 -36.17
CA ASN A 103 0.34 -9.78 -35.67
C ASN A 103 -1.04 -9.31 -35.18
N GLY A 104 -1.47 -8.10 -35.58
CA GLY A 104 -2.81 -7.57 -35.33
C GLY A 104 -3.04 -6.70 -34.09
N PRO A 105 -2.20 -6.70 -33.02
CA PRO A 105 -2.38 -5.74 -31.95
C PRO A 105 -2.16 -4.31 -32.43
N GLU A 106 -3.04 -3.39 -31.96
CA GLU A 106 -2.92 -1.96 -32.21
C GLU A 106 -2.47 -1.23 -30.95
N LEU A 107 -1.52 -0.32 -31.11
CA LEU A 107 -1.01 0.52 -30.03
C LEU A 107 -1.32 1.99 -30.32
N LYS A 108 -1.67 2.73 -29.26
CA LYS A 108 -1.68 4.18 -29.27
C LYS A 108 -0.32 4.67 -28.77
N CYS A 109 0.35 5.47 -29.60
CA CYS A 109 1.69 5.98 -29.32
C CYS A 109 1.70 7.51 -29.43
N LEU A 110 2.64 8.12 -28.72
CA LEU A 110 3.09 9.48 -28.95
C LEU A 110 4.54 9.39 -29.46
N ASP A 111 4.81 9.99 -30.61
CA ASP A 111 6.14 9.95 -31.18
C ASP A 111 6.95 11.16 -30.74
N PHE A 112 8.18 10.90 -30.26
CA PHE A 112 9.14 11.90 -29.81
C PHE A 112 10.32 11.95 -30.77
N ASP A 113 10.74 13.16 -31.14
CA ASP A 113 11.88 13.38 -32.00
C ASP A 113 13.19 13.08 -31.23
N PRO A 114 14.09 12.26 -31.78
CA PRO A 114 15.36 11.92 -31.12
C PRO A 114 16.37 13.07 -31.05
N SER A 115 16.11 14.18 -31.72
CA SER A 115 17.02 15.34 -31.84
C SER A 115 16.56 16.57 -31.08
N SER A 116 15.39 16.54 -30.49
CA SER A 116 14.77 17.67 -29.79
C SER A 116 14.21 17.24 -28.44
N ASP A 117 14.25 18.13 -27.45
CA ASP A 117 13.52 17.91 -26.19
C ASP A 117 12.04 18.18 -26.41
N GLU A 118 11.25 17.16 -26.31
CA GLU A 118 9.78 17.22 -26.52
C GLU A 118 9.01 16.79 -25.28
N ASN A 119 7.79 17.27 -25.17
CA ASN A 119 6.97 17.12 -23.98
C ASN A 119 5.57 16.63 -24.29
N ALA A 120 5.06 15.78 -23.44
CA ALA A 120 3.65 15.41 -23.37
C ALA A 120 3.14 15.62 -21.93
N GLN A 121 1.86 15.95 -21.80
CA GLN A 121 1.20 16.18 -20.54
C GLN A 121 0.11 15.17 -20.28
N PHE A 122 -0.15 14.94 -19.00
CA PHE A 122 -1.30 14.17 -18.52
C PHE A 122 -1.72 14.65 -17.14
N THR A 123 -2.92 14.30 -16.75
CA THR A 123 -3.44 14.61 -15.41
C THR A 123 -3.84 13.32 -14.72
N VAL A 124 -3.44 13.17 -13.46
CA VAL A 124 -3.83 12.04 -12.62
C VAL A 124 -4.30 12.52 -11.25
N ALA A 125 -5.22 11.80 -10.67
CA ALA A 125 -5.55 11.93 -9.26
C ALA A 125 -4.82 10.83 -8.48
N PHE A 126 -4.05 11.23 -7.49
CA PHE A 126 -3.43 10.26 -6.60
C PHE A 126 -4.47 9.63 -5.67
N PRO A 127 -4.33 8.33 -5.35
CA PRO A 127 -5.24 7.67 -4.44
C PRO A 127 -5.14 8.30 -3.04
N LYS A 128 -6.24 8.26 -2.28
CA LYS A 128 -6.28 8.80 -0.91
C LYS A 128 -5.31 8.10 0.04
N SER A 129 -4.82 6.93 -0.32
CA SER A 129 -3.79 6.17 0.39
C SER A 129 -2.37 6.69 0.18
N TRP A 130 -2.16 7.59 -0.80
CA TRP A 130 -0.85 8.19 -1.01
C TRP A 130 -0.46 9.08 0.16
N ASN A 131 0.76 8.91 0.64
CA ASN A 131 1.31 9.60 1.81
C ASN A 131 2.10 10.87 1.44
N GLU A 132 1.88 11.41 0.22
CA GLU A 132 2.58 12.58 -0.32
C GLU A 132 4.11 12.41 -0.44
N GLY A 133 4.57 11.16 -0.39
CA GLY A 133 5.98 10.82 -0.54
C GLY A 133 6.43 10.78 -2.00
N THR A 134 7.64 10.29 -2.20
CA THR A 134 8.30 10.21 -3.52
C THR A 134 7.49 9.37 -4.51
N VAL A 135 7.30 9.90 -5.70
CA VAL A 135 6.73 9.21 -6.86
C VAL A 135 7.88 8.70 -7.73
N THR A 136 7.82 7.43 -8.09
CA THR A 136 8.73 6.84 -9.07
C THR A 136 7.97 6.64 -10.35
N PHE A 137 8.54 7.04 -11.49
CA PHE A 137 7.92 6.77 -12.78
C PHE A 137 8.75 5.78 -13.59
N GLN A 138 8.07 5.13 -14.51
CA GLN A 138 8.66 4.24 -15.51
C GLN A 138 8.05 4.56 -16.86
N ALA A 139 8.87 4.95 -17.83
CA ALA A 139 8.45 5.11 -19.19
C ALA A 139 8.36 3.74 -19.90
N PHE A 140 7.30 3.52 -20.65
CA PHE A 140 7.17 2.40 -21.57
C PHE A 140 7.30 2.94 -22.99
N PHE A 141 8.38 2.61 -23.65
CA PHE A 141 8.67 3.11 -24.99
C PHE A 141 9.26 2.04 -25.88
N THR A 142 9.19 2.26 -27.17
CA THR A 142 9.84 1.47 -28.21
C THR A 142 10.49 2.39 -29.21
N VAL A 143 11.30 1.85 -30.11
CA VAL A 143 11.89 2.57 -31.23
C VAL A 143 11.44 1.93 -32.53
N THR A 144 11.28 2.74 -33.58
CA THR A 144 10.85 2.28 -34.91
C THR A 144 11.97 1.64 -35.73
N GLY A 145 13.19 1.68 -35.26
CA GLY A 145 14.38 1.18 -35.94
C GLY A 145 15.27 0.31 -35.07
N THR A 146 16.47 0.06 -35.57
CA THR A 146 17.51 -0.72 -34.88
C THR A 146 18.50 0.15 -34.08
N ASN A 147 18.07 1.34 -33.69
CA ASN A 147 18.91 2.28 -32.95
C ASN A 147 19.31 1.70 -31.59
N THR A 148 20.58 1.84 -31.25
CA THR A 148 21.18 1.41 -29.97
C THR A 148 21.58 2.59 -29.08
N GLY A 149 21.12 3.81 -29.42
CA GLY A 149 21.36 5.02 -28.63
C GLY A 149 20.63 4.98 -27.28
N THR A 150 20.97 5.94 -26.43
CA THR A 150 20.31 6.16 -25.15
C THR A 150 19.21 7.21 -25.30
N VAL A 151 18.14 7.07 -24.54
CA VAL A 151 17.07 8.07 -24.39
C VAL A 151 16.99 8.45 -22.91
N ALA A 152 16.79 9.74 -22.64
CA ALA A 152 16.52 10.25 -21.30
C ALA A 152 15.05 10.61 -21.18
N TRP A 153 14.40 10.10 -20.14
CA TRP A 153 13.03 10.44 -19.80
C TRP A 153 12.99 11.16 -18.47
N GLY A 154 12.30 12.28 -18.41
CA GLY A 154 12.08 13.06 -17.20
C GLY A 154 10.58 13.17 -16.90
N LEU A 155 10.20 13.21 -15.63
CA LEU A 155 8.86 13.52 -15.17
C LEU A 155 8.89 14.76 -14.30
N SER A 156 8.17 15.81 -14.72
CA SER A 156 7.89 16.98 -13.90
C SER A 156 6.44 17.00 -13.51
N GLY A 157 6.12 17.52 -12.34
CA GLY A 157 4.75 17.63 -11.85
C GLY A 157 4.43 19.01 -11.28
N GLY A 158 3.19 19.41 -11.41
CA GLY A 158 2.60 20.54 -10.69
C GLY A 158 1.38 20.04 -9.91
N SER A 159 1.26 20.43 -8.65
CA SER A 159 0.06 20.15 -7.86
C SER A 159 -0.81 21.39 -7.77
N MET A 160 -2.12 21.20 -7.80
CA MET A 160 -3.11 22.25 -7.61
C MET A 160 -3.92 21.93 -6.36
N ALA A 161 -3.85 22.82 -5.38
CA ALA A 161 -4.70 22.73 -4.20
C ALA A 161 -6.07 23.39 -4.49
N ASP A 162 -7.04 23.12 -3.64
CA ASP A 162 -8.34 23.77 -3.70
C ASP A 162 -8.18 25.30 -3.60
N ASN A 163 -8.85 26.02 -4.48
CA ASN A 163 -8.76 27.49 -4.65
C ASN A 163 -7.37 28.03 -5.08
N ALA A 164 -6.42 27.18 -5.46
CA ALA A 164 -5.15 27.61 -6.00
C ALA A 164 -5.23 28.02 -7.46
N SER A 165 -4.26 28.83 -7.93
CA SER A 165 -4.12 29.16 -9.34
C SER A 165 -3.73 27.90 -10.13
N ILE A 166 -4.41 27.66 -11.25
CA ILE A 166 -4.03 26.60 -12.19
C ILE A 166 -2.80 26.98 -13.04
N ASN A 167 -2.40 28.25 -13.02
CA ASN A 167 -1.19 28.71 -13.73
C ASN A 167 0.03 28.54 -12.82
N THR A 168 0.43 27.31 -12.64
CA THR A 168 1.59 26.92 -11.81
C THR A 168 2.65 26.29 -12.70
N ALA A 169 3.90 26.69 -12.54
CA ALA A 169 5.01 26.08 -13.27
C ALA A 169 5.23 24.63 -12.81
N PHE A 170 5.62 23.77 -13.75
CA PHE A 170 6.12 22.45 -13.40
C PHE A 170 7.42 22.55 -12.60
N GLY A 171 7.64 21.62 -11.69
CA GLY A 171 8.92 21.47 -11.03
C GLY A 171 10.05 21.17 -12.04
N THR A 172 11.27 21.47 -11.68
CA THR A 172 12.45 21.09 -12.48
C THR A 172 12.74 19.60 -12.33
N ASN A 173 13.18 19.00 -13.43
CA ASN A 173 13.68 17.60 -13.47
C ASN A 173 15.08 17.51 -12.83
#